data_9fc5075cdea279b8bf252d0d90f29363
#
_entry.id   9fc5075cdea279b8bf252d0d90f29363
#
_cell.length_a   1.000
_cell.length_b   1.000
_cell.length_c   1.000
_cell.angle_alpha   90.00
_cell.angle_beta   90.00
_cell.angle_gamma   90.00
#
_symmetry.space_group_name_H-M   'P 1'
#
loop_
_entity.id
_entity.type
_entity.pdbx_description
1 polymer ?
#
loop_
_entity_poly.entity_id
_entity_poly.type
_entity_poly.pdbx_seq_one_letter_code
_entity_poly.pdbx_strand_id
1 'polypeptide(L)'
;MSARIKVATTPEEIDAVFQVRHRVYVEEEGYMSPRPDGRIYDRFDAFPTVANIIAVVGDRVVGTMRFMEESPAGTSPDTYFDFSPYLPTGQKVGASAQLAVEREYRRRPGLTFSLMGMGYYWALSRGITLLKGAANPDVFPMFKDTGWEPIAPEFYHEGFKLRVVPLLLDMTKLNDRFLEFISRQEIGHYLKSFERQFHPEGEEVVKAGDLAGEAFVIVNGHAAVFSADGSREVAALGPGDVFGEVALAIGSRRIATVVARSDLDLMVLSREAFEQQISTDPAVAVKLLRLVAT
;
A
#
# COMPACT_ATOMS: atom_id res chain seq x y z
N MET A 1 5.07 -1.40 16.31
CA MET A 1 6.27 -1.13 15.48
C MET A 1 5.78 -0.70 14.13
N SER A 2 6.08 0.53 13.74
CA SER A 2 5.64 1.14 12.48
C SER A 2 6.27 0.47 11.27
N ALA A 3 5.59 0.54 10.14
CA ALA A 3 6.10 0.05 8.87
C ALA A 3 5.93 1.14 7.79
N ARG A 4 6.93 1.29 6.93
CA ARG A 4 6.84 2.10 5.71
C ARG A 4 6.38 1.21 4.56
N ILE A 5 5.39 1.67 3.81
CA ILE A 5 4.82 0.96 2.65
C ILE A 5 5.12 1.79 1.40
N LYS A 6 5.82 1.20 0.44
CA LYS A 6 6.22 1.90 -0.77
C LYS A 6 6.42 0.94 -1.96
N VAL A 7 6.62 1.49 -3.14
CA VAL A 7 7.11 0.73 -4.31
C VAL A 7 8.61 0.49 -4.14
N ALA A 8 9.06 -0.74 -4.32
CA ALA A 8 10.49 -1.06 -4.38
C ALA A 8 11.10 -0.44 -5.65
N THR A 9 12.15 0.35 -5.49
CA THR A 9 12.78 1.11 -6.58
C THR A 9 14.28 0.88 -6.71
N THR A 10 14.95 0.44 -5.65
CA THR A 10 16.39 0.17 -5.69
C THR A 10 16.69 -1.31 -5.93
N PRO A 11 17.85 -1.67 -6.48
CA PRO A 11 18.26 -3.07 -6.64
C PRO A 11 18.23 -3.86 -5.33
N GLU A 12 18.61 -3.22 -4.22
CA GLU A 12 18.63 -3.83 -2.88
C GLU A 12 17.20 -4.12 -2.39
N GLU A 13 16.26 -3.23 -2.64
CA GLU A 13 14.85 -3.44 -2.31
C GLU A 13 14.23 -4.55 -3.16
N ILE A 14 14.54 -4.61 -4.45
CA ILE A 14 14.08 -5.68 -5.34
C ILE A 14 14.67 -7.02 -4.91
N ASP A 15 15.94 -7.06 -4.53
CA ASP A 15 16.57 -8.26 -4.00
C ASP A 15 15.91 -8.72 -2.69
N ALA A 16 15.60 -7.78 -1.80
CA ALA A 16 14.89 -8.05 -0.55
C ALA A 16 13.48 -8.60 -0.79
N VAL A 17 12.76 -8.13 -1.84
CA VAL A 17 11.47 -8.72 -2.27
C VAL A 17 11.62 -10.21 -2.56
N PHE A 18 12.64 -10.60 -3.33
CA PHE A 18 12.85 -12.00 -3.69
C PHE A 18 13.20 -12.87 -2.49
N GLN A 19 13.96 -12.31 -1.54
CA GLN A 19 14.29 -12.98 -0.28
C GLN A 19 13.05 -13.14 0.63
N VAL A 20 12.18 -12.10 0.76
CA VAL A 20 10.93 -12.22 1.53
C VAL A 20 10.04 -13.31 0.96
N ARG A 21 9.89 -13.36 -0.37
CA ARG A 21 9.12 -14.43 -1.02
C ARG A 21 9.69 -15.81 -0.71
N HIS A 22 11.03 -15.96 -0.71
CA HIS A 22 11.67 -17.22 -0.34
C HIS A 22 11.38 -17.59 1.10
N ARG A 23 11.60 -16.68 2.07
CA ARG A 23 11.31 -16.94 3.49
C ARG A 23 9.86 -17.38 3.68
N VAL A 24 8.91 -16.65 3.08
CA VAL A 24 7.49 -16.94 3.26
C VAL A 24 7.06 -18.22 2.52
N TYR A 25 7.33 -18.34 1.23
CA TYR A 25 6.79 -19.45 0.42
C TYR A 25 7.54 -20.75 0.56
N VAL A 26 8.82 -20.71 0.93
CA VAL A 26 9.65 -21.90 1.05
C VAL A 26 9.82 -22.29 2.52
N GLU A 27 10.31 -21.35 3.35
CA GLU A 27 10.72 -21.68 4.73
C GLU A 27 9.55 -21.72 5.70
N GLU A 28 8.58 -20.78 5.59
CA GLU A 28 7.45 -20.73 6.49
C GLU A 28 6.28 -21.62 6.08
N GLU A 29 5.95 -21.66 4.77
CA GLU A 29 4.73 -22.30 4.28
C GLU A 29 5.00 -23.58 3.46
N GLY A 30 6.19 -23.78 2.93
CA GLY A 30 6.52 -24.97 2.14
C GLY A 30 5.78 -25.06 0.78
N TYR A 31 5.24 -23.96 0.28
CA TYR A 31 4.49 -23.91 -0.97
C TYR A 31 5.38 -24.10 -2.20
N MET A 32 6.63 -23.70 -2.10
CA MET A 32 7.58 -23.76 -3.21
C MET A 32 8.84 -24.54 -2.81
N SER A 33 9.50 -25.13 -3.80
CA SER A 33 10.79 -25.78 -3.59
C SER A 33 11.90 -24.73 -3.34
N PRO A 34 12.85 -25.01 -2.42
CA PRO A 34 13.95 -24.09 -2.16
C PRO A 34 14.81 -23.89 -3.41
N ARG A 35 15.34 -22.67 -3.55
CA ARG A 35 16.32 -22.32 -4.57
C ARG A 35 17.67 -22.05 -3.93
N PRO A 36 18.78 -22.44 -4.59
CA PRO A 36 20.13 -22.29 -4.00
C PRO A 36 20.50 -20.84 -3.67
N ASP A 37 19.93 -19.87 -4.38
CA ASP A 37 20.15 -18.44 -4.20
C ASP A 37 19.29 -17.80 -3.08
N GLY A 38 18.38 -18.58 -2.46
CA GLY A 38 17.48 -18.08 -1.42
C GLY A 38 16.49 -17.01 -1.91
N ARG A 39 16.11 -17.05 -3.19
CA ARG A 39 15.28 -16.04 -3.84
C ARG A 39 14.15 -16.67 -4.63
N ILE A 40 12.97 -16.05 -4.60
CA ILE A 40 11.82 -16.41 -5.46
C ILE A 40 11.52 -15.24 -6.40
N TYR A 41 11.73 -15.46 -7.66
CA TYR A 41 11.42 -14.55 -8.76
C TYR A 41 11.01 -15.34 -10.01
N ASP A 42 10.34 -14.64 -10.93
CA ASP A 42 9.98 -15.18 -12.24
C ASP A 42 10.29 -14.15 -13.35
N ARG A 43 10.00 -14.53 -14.61
CA ARG A 43 10.27 -13.68 -15.77
C ARG A 43 9.57 -12.31 -15.73
N PHE A 44 8.45 -12.20 -15.01
CA PHE A 44 7.68 -10.97 -14.95
C PHE A 44 8.35 -9.91 -14.08
N ASP A 45 9.18 -10.30 -13.10
CA ASP A 45 9.88 -9.33 -12.24
C ASP A 45 10.89 -8.45 -13.01
N ALA A 46 11.24 -8.83 -14.26
CA ALA A 46 12.12 -8.04 -15.12
C ALA A 46 11.37 -6.96 -15.94
N PHE A 47 10.03 -6.93 -15.93
CA PHE A 47 9.28 -6.00 -16.77
C PHE A 47 9.08 -4.64 -16.09
N PRO A 48 9.22 -3.52 -16.84
CA PRO A 48 8.99 -2.17 -16.30
C PRO A 48 7.51 -1.90 -15.97
N THR A 49 6.60 -2.77 -16.42
CA THR A 49 5.16 -2.75 -16.13
C THR A 49 4.80 -3.38 -14.78
N VAL A 50 5.81 -3.78 -14.00
CA VAL A 50 5.65 -4.45 -12.71
C VAL A 50 6.06 -3.54 -11.57
N ALA A 51 5.28 -3.52 -10.51
CA ALA A 51 5.60 -2.90 -9.24
C ALA A 51 5.56 -3.94 -8.12
N ASN A 52 6.62 -3.99 -7.34
CA ASN A 52 6.63 -4.71 -6.09
C ASN A 52 6.39 -3.70 -4.96
N ILE A 53 5.23 -3.79 -4.32
CA ILE A 53 4.94 -3.01 -3.12
C ILE A 53 5.61 -3.72 -1.95
N ILE A 54 6.32 -2.98 -1.11
CA ILE A 54 7.05 -3.51 0.05
C ILE A 54 6.61 -2.87 1.36
N ALA A 55 6.62 -3.66 2.41
CA ALA A 55 6.53 -3.20 3.80
C ALA A 55 7.91 -3.29 4.44
N VAL A 56 8.40 -2.17 4.97
CA VAL A 56 9.71 -2.04 5.60
C VAL A 56 9.52 -1.71 7.08
N VAL A 57 10.10 -2.51 7.96
CA VAL A 57 10.15 -2.29 9.41
C VAL A 57 11.61 -2.11 9.83
N GLY A 58 11.94 -0.93 10.37
CA GLY A 58 13.35 -0.52 10.47
C GLY A 58 13.98 -0.47 9.07
N ASP A 59 15.04 -1.25 8.86
CA ASP A 59 15.75 -1.36 7.57
C ASP A 59 15.42 -2.68 6.84
N ARG A 60 14.45 -3.45 7.32
CA ARG A 60 14.16 -4.79 6.80
C ARG A 60 12.84 -4.83 6.06
N VAL A 61 12.83 -5.37 4.83
CA VAL A 61 11.61 -5.72 4.12
C VAL A 61 11.01 -6.97 4.74
N VAL A 62 9.75 -6.86 5.20
CA VAL A 62 9.02 -7.91 5.94
C VAL A 62 7.76 -8.39 5.20
N GLY A 63 7.39 -7.69 4.15
CA GLY A 63 6.24 -8.06 3.32
C GLY A 63 6.34 -7.46 1.94
N THR A 64 5.68 -8.09 0.98
CA THR A 64 5.60 -7.63 -0.41
C THR A 64 4.33 -8.13 -1.08
N MET A 65 3.89 -7.38 -2.10
CA MET A 65 2.85 -7.78 -3.04
C MET A 65 3.17 -7.22 -4.42
N ARG A 66 3.02 -8.04 -5.46
CA ARG A 66 3.31 -7.65 -6.84
C ARG A 66 2.05 -7.18 -7.55
N PHE A 67 2.16 -6.07 -8.26
CA PHE A 67 1.15 -5.55 -9.19
C PHE A 67 1.74 -5.43 -10.59
N MET A 68 0.91 -5.63 -11.61
CA MET A 68 1.33 -5.65 -13.00
C MET A 68 0.30 -4.95 -13.89
N GLU A 69 0.78 -4.17 -14.85
CA GLU A 69 -0.05 -3.77 -16.00
C GLU A 69 -0.11 -4.94 -17.00
N GLU A 70 -1.22 -5.02 -17.73
CA GLU A 70 -1.33 -5.94 -18.87
C GLU A 70 -0.25 -5.61 -19.90
N SER A 71 0.36 -6.62 -20.47
CA SER A 71 1.39 -6.49 -21.48
C SER A 71 1.20 -7.55 -22.58
N PRO A 72 1.85 -7.42 -23.74
CA PRO A 72 1.82 -8.48 -24.77
C PRO A 72 2.31 -9.86 -24.29
N ALA A 73 3.10 -9.90 -23.21
CA ALA A 73 3.55 -11.13 -22.57
C ALA A 73 2.52 -11.70 -21.57
N GLY A 74 1.37 -11.03 -21.40
CA GLY A 74 0.40 -11.31 -20.36
C GLY A 74 0.88 -10.90 -18.97
N THR A 75 0.26 -11.46 -17.95
CA THR A 75 0.63 -11.30 -16.54
C THR A 75 0.87 -12.66 -15.89
N SER A 76 1.46 -12.70 -14.69
CA SER A 76 1.76 -13.99 -14.07
C SER A 76 0.52 -14.87 -13.78
N PRO A 77 -0.65 -14.35 -13.40
CA PRO A 77 -1.87 -15.14 -13.27
C PRO A 77 -2.31 -15.84 -14.56
N ASP A 78 -2.05 -15.26 -15.74
CA ASP A 78 -2.41 -15.87 -17.03
C ASP A 78 -1.62 -17.14 -17.36
N THR A 79 -0.55 -17.41 -16.64
CA THR A 79 0.25 -18.62 -16.85
C THR A 79 -0.41 -19.89 -16.31
N TYR A 80 -1.43 -19.76 -15.46
CA TYR A 80 -2.08 -20.88 -14.81
C TYR A 80 -3.61 -20.85 -14.82
N PHE A 81 -4.23 -19.74 -15.28
CA PHE A 81 -5.68 -19.63 -15.43
C PHE A 81 -6.03 -18.70 -16.59
N ASP A 82 -6.99 -19.10 -17.43
CA ASP A 82 -7.51 -18.25 -18.51
C ASP A 82 -8.58 -17.32 -17.97
N PHE A 83 -8.23 -16.06 -17.79
CA PHE A 83 -9.13 -15.00 -17.33
C PHE A 83 -9.99 -14.41 -18.46
N SER A 84 -9.64 -14.64 -19.74
CA SER A 84 -10.28 -13.99 -20.90
C SER A 84 -11.80 -14.07 -20.92
N PRO A 85 -12.44 -15.23 -20.56
CA PRO A 85 -13.90 -15.33 -20.59
C PRO A 85 -14.61 -14.47 -19.53
N TYR A 86 -13.89 -13.99 -18.54
CA TYR A 86 -14.42 -13.27 -17.37
C TYR A 86 -14.14 -11.77 -17.42
N LEU A 87 -13.33 -11.31 -18.38
CA LEU A 87 -12.94 -9.90 -18.46
C LEU A 87 -14.00 -9.09 -19.19
N PRO A 88 -14.56 -8.02 -18.57
CA PRO A 88 -15.48 -7.12 -19.23
C PRO A 88 -14.76 -6.29 -20.31
N THR A 89 -15.48 -5.89 -21.33
CA THR A 89 -14.98 -4.95 -22.35
C THR A 89 -14.90 -3.53 -21.81
N GLY A 90 -13.87 -2.78 -22.23
CA GLY A 90 -13.76 -1.35 -21.95
C GLY A 90 -13.09 -0.98 -20.62
N GLN A 91 -12.68 -1.95 -19.81
CA GLN A 91 -11.86 -1.70 -18.61
C GLN A 91 -10.38 -1.94 -18.90
N LYS A 92 -9.52 -1.11 -18.30
CA LYS A 92 -8.08 -1.40 -18.29
C LYS A 92 -7.78 -2.41 -17.20
N VAL A 93 -7.23 -3.55 -17.61
CA VAL A 93 -6.95 -4.69 -16.76
C VAL A 93 -5.50 -4.66 -16.29
N GLY A 94 -5.28 -5.05 -15.06
CA GLY A 94 -3.97 -5.40 -14.50
C GLY A 94 -4.05 -6.68 -13.68
N ALA A 95 -2.99 -7.00 -12.99
CA ALA A 95 -2.97 -8.18 -12.14
C ALA A 95 -2.28 -7.91 -10.81
N SER A 96 -2.68 -8.67 -9.79
CA SER A 96 -1.93 -8.76 -8.53
C SER A 96 -1.52 -10.20 -8.26
N ALA A 97 -0.36 -10.38 -7.65
CA ALA A 97 0.20 -11.69 -7.36
C ALA A 97 1.22 -11.63 -6.21
N GLN A 98 1.62 -12.80 -5.73
CA GLN A 98 2.76 -12.97 -4.83
C GLN A 98 2.71 -12.09 -3.57
N LEU A 99 1.55 -12.07 -2.90
CA LEU A 99 1.44 -11.51 -1.55
C LEU A 99 2.23 -12.40 -0.58
N ALA A 100 3.28 -11.87 -0.02
CA ALA A 100 4.12 -12.52 0.97
C ALA A 100 4.34 -11.57 2.15
N VAL A 101 3.90 -11.97 3.35
CA VAL A 101 4.14 -11.25 4.62
C VAL A 101 4.68 -12.25 5.61
N GLU A 102 5.81 -11.96 6.26
CA GLU A 102 6.42 -12.85 7.24
C GLU A 102 5.47 -13.12 8.41
N ARG A 103 5.49 -14.33 8.93
CA ARG A 103 4.54 -14.87 9.93
C ARG A 103 4.37 -13.99 11.16
N GLU A 104 5.44 -13.42 11.66
CA GLU A 104 5.40 -12.55 12.84
C GLU A 104 4.60 -11.26 12.61
N TYR A 105 4.52 -10.78 11.35
CA TYR A 105 3.79 -9.57 10.96
C TYR A 105 2.36 -9.83 10.51
N ARG A 106 1.97 -11.07 10.19
CA ARG A 106 0.60 -11.43 9.76
C ARG A 106 -0.45 -11.28 10.87
N ARG A 107 -0.02 -11.27 12.13
CA ARG A 107 -0.93 -11.04 13.28
C ARG A 107 -1.50 -9.61 13.32
N ARG A 108 -1.02 -8.75 12.45
CA ARG A 108 -1.48 -7.37 12.26
C ARG A 108 -2.07 -7.23 10.87
N PRO A 109 -3.38 -7.48 10.70
CA PRO A 109 -4.03 -7.45 9.39
C PRO A 109 -3.90 -6.08 8.71
N GLY A 110 -3.82 -4.99 9.48
CA GLY A 110 -3.59 -3.63 8.97
C GLY A 110 -2.37 -3.51 8.07
N LEU A 111 -1.25 -4.18 8.38
CA LEU A 111 -0.06 -4.14 7.51
C LEU A 111 -0.33 -4.74 6.12
N THR A 112 -1.04 -5.87 6.08
CA THR A 112 -1.39 -6.53 4.81
C THR A 112 -2.37 -5.67 4.01
N PHE A 113 -3.36 -5.07 4.66
CA PHE A 113 -4.29 -4.15 4.01
C PHE A 113 -3.59 -2.89 3.48
N SER A 114 -2.59 -2.36 4.19
CA SER A 114 -1.80 -1.23 3.72
C SER A 114 -0.97 -1.58 2.47
N LEU A 115 -0.39 -2.80 2.39
CA LEU A 115 0.28 -3.30 1.19
C LEU A 115 -0.68 -3.38 0.01
N MET A 116 -1.86 -3.98 0.20
CA MET A 116 -2.90 -4.11 -0.82
C MET A 116 -3.38 -2.72 -1.27
N GLY A 117 -3.72 -1.84 -0.32
CA GLY A 117 -4.17 -0.48 -0.59
C GLY A 117 -3.15 0.32 -1.41
N MET A 118 -1.88 0.28 -1.05
CA MET A 118 -0.82 0.95 -1.83
C MET A 118 -0.76 0.42 -3.28
N GLY A 119 -0.92 -0.89 -3.47
CA GLY A 119 -0.97 -1.50 -4.79
C GLY A 119 -2.21 -1.09 -5.59
N TYR A 120 -3.36 -0.93 -4.95
CA TYR A 120 -4.58 -0.44 -5.60
C TYR A 120 -4.38 1.01 -6.09
N TYR A 121 -3.74 1.87 -5.29
CA TYR A 121 -3.42 3.24 -5.72
C TYR A 121 -2.43 3.25 -6.88
N TRP A 122 -1.41 2.40 -6.84
CA TRP A 122 -0.49 2.24 -7.95
C TRP A 122 -1.24 1.85 -9.24
N ALA A 123 -2.15 0.89 -9.17
CA ALA A 123 -2.95 0.43 -10.30
C ALA A 123 -3.86 1.55 -10.83
N LEU A 124 -4.60 2.25 -9.96
CA LEU A 124 -5.47 3.37 -10.34
C LEU A 124 -4.68 4.53 -10.96
N SER A 125 -3.49 4.84 -10.46
CA SER A 125 -2.61 5.89 -11.04
C SER A 125 -2.20 5.59 -12.48
N ARG A 126 -2.34 4.34 -12.92
CA ARG A 126 -2.09 3.86 -14.27
C ARG A 126 -3.35 3.64 -15.08
N GLY A 127 -4.51 4.03 -14.53
CA GLY A 127 -5.82 3.87 -15.15
C GLY A 127 -6.33 2.41 -15.16
N ILE A 128 -5.71 1.51 -14.40
CA ILE A 128 -6.19 0.14 -14.21
C ILE A 128 -7.40 0.20 -13.29
N THR A 129 -8.53 -0.35 -13.74
CA THR A 129 -9.79 -0.36 -12.99
C THR A 129 -10.26 -1.77 -12.64
N LEU A 130 -9.63 -2.80 -13.23
CA LEU A 130 -9.91 -4.19 -12.94
C LEU A 130 -8.60 -4.93 -12.64
N LEU A 131 -8.53 -5.62 -11.52
CA LEU A 131 -7.41 -6.49 -11.17
C LEU A 131 -7.83 -7.95 -11.23
N LYS A 132 -6.99 -8.78 -11.84
CA LYS A 132 -7.09 -10.24 -11.81
C LYS A 132 -6.02 -10.83 -10.92
N GLY A 133 -6.32 -11.96 -10.29
CA GLY A 133 -5.38 -12.65 -9.41
C GLY A 133 -5.90 -13.99 -8.94
N ALA A 134 -5.18 -14.62 -8.05
CA ALA A 134 -5.65 -15.82 -7.37
C ALA A 134 -5.17 -15.83 -5.92
N ALA A 135 -5.96 -16.40 -5.03
CA ALA A 135 -5.63 -16.53 -3.62
C ALA A 135 -5.77 -17.98 -3.16
N ASN A 136 -4.96 -18.36 -2.18
CA ASN A 136 -5.16 -19.56 -1.40
C ASN A 136 -6.52 -19.50 -0.69
N PRO A 137 -7.34 -20.56 -0.66
CA PRO A 137 -8.63 -20.60 0.04
C PRO A 137 -8.57 -20.10 1.49
N ASP A 138 -7.48 -20.37 2.21
CA ASP A 138 -7.32 -19.98 3.62
C ASP A 138 -7.19 -18.46 3.81
N VAL A 139 -6.66 -17.73 2.80
CA VAL A 139 -6.54 -16.28 2.82
C VAL A 139 -7.62 -15.57 2.02
N PHE A 140 -8.44 -16.31 1.28
CA PHE A 140 -9.52 -15.75 0.47
C PHE A 140 -10.52 -14.90 1.28
N PRO A 141 -10.92 -15.23 2.52
CA PRO A 141 -11.80 -14.37 3.32
C PRO A 141 -11.27 -12.94 3.43
N MET A 142 -9.97 -12.76 3.68
CA MET A 142 -9.33 -11.44 3.73
C MET A 142 -9.44 -10.69 2.39
N PHE A 143 -9.25 -11.38 1.26
CA PHE A 143 -9.43 -10.78 -0.07
C PHE A 143 -10.88 -10.38 -0.33
N LYS A 144 -11.84 -11.22 0.08
CA LYS A 144 -13.27 -10.94 -0.04
C LYS A 144 -13.66 -9.66 0.70
N ASP A 145 -13.11 -9.45 1.90
CA ASP A 145 -13.37 -8.24 2.70
C ASP A 145 -12.86 -6.96 2.02
N THR A 146 -11.93 -7.09 1.07
CA THR A 146 -11.43 -5.97 0.24
C THR A 146 -12.06 -5.90 -1.15
N GLY A 147 -13.15 -6.62 -1.40
CA GLY A 147 -13.95 -6.52 -2.61
C GLY A 147 -13.58 -7.49 -3.73
N TRP A 148 -12.64 -8.42 -3.51
CA TRP A 148 -12.34 -9.46 -4.49
C TRP A 148 -13.46 -10.48 -4.58
N GLU A 149 -13.83 -10.85 -5.80
CA GLU A 149 -14.89 -11.82 -6.09
C GLU A 149 -14.31 -13.06 -6.78
N PRO A 150 -14.72 -14.29 -6.37
CA PRO A 150 -14.32 -15.51 -7.06
C PRO A 150 -15.06 -15.61 -8.40
N ILE A 151 -14.34 -15.97 -9.46
CA ILE A 151 -14.88 -16.08 -10.81
C ILE A 151 -15.00 -17.51 -11.32
N ALA A 152 -14.35 -18.46 -10.65
CA ALA A 152 -14.42 -19.88 -10.98
C ALA A 152 -14.15 -20.70 -9.71
N PRO A 153 -14.44 -22.03 -9.72
CA PRO A 153 -14.06 -22.93 -8.64
C PRO A 153 -12.55 -22.94 -8.40
N GLU A 154 -12.16 -23.30 -7.20
CA GLU A 154 -10.75 -23.54 -6.86
C GLU A 154 -10.15 -24.66 -7.69
N PHE A 155 -8.86 -24.55 -8.02
CA PHE A 155 -8.09 -25.60 -8.70
C PHE A 155 -6.72 -25.78 -8.05
N TYR A 156 -6.06 -26.90 -8.33
CA TYR A 156 -4.72 -27.15 -7.81
C TYR A 156 -3.66 -26.49 -8.70
N HIS A 157 -2.81 -25.66 -8.08
CA HIS A 157 -1.70 -24.99 -8.76
C HIS A 157 -0.40 -25.75 -8.49
N GLU A 158 0.13 -26.45 -9.51
CA GLU A 158 1.32 -27.29 -9.38
C GLU A 158 2.55 -26.53 -8.88
N GLY A 159 2.78 -25.31 -9.36
CA GLY A 159 3.94 -24.51 -8.99
C GLY A 159 3.96 -24.07 -7.54
N PHE A 160 2.79 -23.81 -6.95
CA PHE A 160 2.63 -23.46 -5.54
C PHE A 160 2.25 -24.64 -4.66
N LYS A 161 2.00 -25.84 -5.26
CA LYS A 161 1.61 -27.05 -4.53
C LYS A 161 0.41 -26.85 -3.60
N LEU A 162 -0.53 -25.99 -3.97
CA LEU A 162 -1.73 -25.69 -3.18
C LEU A 162 -2.94 -25.41 -4.08
N ARG A 163 -4.13 -25.39 -3.50
CA ARG A 163 -5.33 -24.95 -4.18
C ARG A 163 -5.40 -23.42 -4.21
N VAL A 164 -5.88 -22.86 -5.30
CA VAL A 164 -6.09 -21.43 -5.49
C VAL A 164 -7.47 -21.15 -6.06
N VAL A 165 -8.04 -20.02 -5.67
CA VAL A 165 -9.31 -19.50 -6.17
C VAL A 165 -8.98 -18.35 -7.13
N PRO A 166 -9.39 -18.40 -8.41
CA PRO A 166 -9.22 -17.29 -9.32
C PRO A 166 -10.21 -16.15 -8.97
N LEU A 167 -9.70 -14.93 -8.94
CA LEU A 167 -10.37 -13.76 -8.42
C LEU A 167 -10.32 -12.58 -9.38
N LEU A 168 -11.35 -11.74 -9.36
CA LEU A 168 -11.36 -10.40 -9.94
C LEU A 168 -11.69 -9.36 -8.86
N LEU A 169 -11.10 -8.18 -9.00
CA LEU A 169 -11.43 -7.00 -8.23
C LEU A 169 -11.79 -5.85 -9.18
N ASP A 170 -13.05 -5.46 -9.18
CA ASP A 170 -13.52 -4.25 -9.86
C ASP A 170 -13.32 -3.06 -8.92
N MET A 171 -12.23 -2.32 -9.14
CA MET A 171 -11.87 -1.18 -8.31
C MET A 171 -12.83 0.01 -8.46
N THR A 172 -13.66 0.03 -9.49
CA THR A 172 -14.70 1.06 -9.64
C THR A 172 -15.84 0.91 -8.63
N LYS A 173 -15.95 -0.28 -8.02
CA LYS A 173 -16.95 -0.60 -6.99
C LYS A 173 -16.41 -0.48 -5.56
N LEU A 174 -15.13 -0.22 -5.41
CA LEU A 174 -14.54 -0.03 -4.07
C LEU A 174 -15.13 1.24 -3.45
N ASN A 175 -15.90 1.04 -2.38
CA ASN A 175 -16.40 2.13 -1.55
C ASN A 175 -15.32 2.56 -0.54
N ASP A 176 -14.19 3.05 -1.06
CA ASP A 176 -13.06 3.52 -0.28
C ASP A 176 -13.12 5.03 -0.19
N ARG A 177 -13.40 5.56 1.00
CA ARG A 177 -13.44 7.00 1.28
C ARG A 177 -12.17 7.72 0.85
N PHE A 178 -11.04 7.02 0.88
CA PHE A 178 -9.78 7.58 0.42
C PHE A 178 -9.68 7.64 -1.11
N LEU A 179 -10.20 6.65 -1.84
CA LEU A 179 -10.32 6.71 -3.31
C LEU A 179 -11.27 7.84 -3.74
N GLU A 180 -12.38 8.04 -3.01
CA GLU A 180 -13.24 9.18 -3.22
C GLU A 180 -12.53 10.51 -2.93
N PHE A 181 -11.75 10.58 -1.86
CA PHE A 181 -10.98 11.77 -1.51
C PHE A 181 -9.94 12.09 -2.62
N ILE A 182 -9.19 11.10 -3.08
CA ILE A 182 -8.20 11.27 -4.15
C ILE A 182 -8.85 11.71 -5.45
N SER A 183 -9.95 11.06 -5.86
CA SER A 183 -10.65 11.39 -7.09
C SER A 183 -11.27 12.78 -7.06
N ARG A 184 -11.84 13.19 -5.92
CA ARG A 184 -12.42 14.53 -5.71
C ARG A 184 -11.37 15.64 -5.68
N GLN A 185 -10.15 15.34 -5.23
CA GLN A 185 -9.07 16.34 -5.07
C GLN A 185 -8.12 16.39 -6.26
N GLU A 186 -8.33 15.57 -7.31
CA GLU A 186 -7.43 15.44 -8.47
C GLU A 186 -5.97 15.08 -8.08
N ILE A 187 -5.78 14.46 -6.91
CA ILE A 187 -4.47 14.11 -6.34
C ILE A 187 -3.88 12.85 -7.03
N GLY A 188 -4.64 12.17 -7.90
CA GLY A 188 -4.19 10.95 -8.57
C GLY A 188 -2.87 11.06 -9.35
N HIS A 189 -2.53 12.25 -9.83
CA HIS A 189 -1.25 12.50 -10.52
C HIS A 189 -0.03 12.42 -9.58
N TYR A 190 -0.24 12.60 -8.28
CA TYR A 190 0.82 12.70 -7.27
C TYR A 190 1.11 11.35 -6.58
N LEU A 191 0.28 10.32 -6.79
CA LEU A 191 0.40 9.02 -6.14
C LEU A 191 1.70 8.25 -6.47
N LYS A 192 2.44 8.67 -7.51
CA LYS A 192 3.69 8.04 -7.91
C LYS A 192 4.85 8.24 -6.92
N SER A 193 4.76 9.25 -6.06
CA SER A 193 5.82 9.64 -5.13
C SER A 193 5.43 9.49 -3.65
N PHE A 194 4.25 8.96 -3.34
CA PHE A 194 3.81 8.83 -1.96
C PHE A 194 4.22 7.49 -1.36
N GLU A 195 4.72 7.57 -0.13
CA GLU A 195 4.88 6.43 0.75
C GLU A 195 3.68 6.36 1.70
N ARG A 196 3.38 5.17 2.20
CA ARG A 196 2.45 4.97 3.31
C ARG A 196 3.23 4.57 4.55
N GLN A 197 2.71 4.96 5.71
CA GLN A 197 3.19 4.48 7.00
C GLN A 197 2.04 3.81 7.74
N PHE A 198 2.31 2.63 8.28
CA PHE A 198 1.41 1.93 9.16
C PHE A 198 1.91 2.07 10.59
N HIS A 199 1.06 2.54 11.50
CA HIS A 199 1.34 2.67 12.92
C HIS A 199 0.29 1.90 13.73
N PRO A 200 0.68 0.94 14.57
CA PRO A 200 -0.23 0.27 15.49
C PRO A 200 -0.83 1.24 16.51
N GLU A 201 -2.00 0.87 17.04
CA GLU A 201 -2.61 1.60 18.16
C GLU A 201 -1.63 1.85 19.30
N GLY A 202 -1.66 3.07 19.85
CA GLY A 202 -0.81 3.54 20.95
C GLY A 202 0.58 4.02 20.53
N GLU A 203 0.95 3.91 19.26
CA GLU A 203 2.27 4.37 18.78
C GLU A 203 2.27 5.89 18.56
N GLU A 204 3.37 6.54 18.99
CA GLU A 204 3.64 7.95 18.72
C GLU A 204 4.12 8.12 17.28
N VAL A 205 3.33 8.84 16.48
CA VAL A 205 3.60 9.08 15.04
C VAL A 205 4.49 10.31 14.85
N VAL A 206 4.18 11.36 15.60
CA VAL A 206 4.88 12.65 15.57
C VAL A 206 5.12 13.09 17.01
N LYS A 207 6.30 13.56 17.31
CA LYS A 207 6.68 14.05 18.62
C LYS A 207 6.95 15.54 18.61
N ALA A 208 6.34 16.26 19.54
CA ALA A 208 6.61 17.69 19.75
C ALA A 208 8.11 17.96 19.93
N GLY A 209 8.64 18.94 19.20
CA GLY A 209 10.06 19.30 19.23
C GLY A 209 10.93 18.62 18.18
N ASP A 210 10.47 17.54 17.53
CA ASP A 210 11.21 16.89 16.45
C ASP A 210 11.26 17.75 15.19
N LEU A 211 12.24 17.51 14.32
CA LEU A 211 12.34 18.17 13.02
C LEU A 211 11.24 17.65 12.10
N ALA A 212 10.59 18.56 11.36
CA ALA A 212 9.56 18.23 10.41
C ALA A 212 10.17 17.93 9.03
N GLY A 213 10.07 16.70 8.57
CA GLY A 213 10.44 16.26 7.21
C GLY A 213 9.26 15.91 6.32
N GLU A 214 8.12 15.62 6.93
CA GLU A 214 6.95 15.04 6.29
C GLU A 214 5.65 15.62 6.86
N ALA A 215 4.58 15.60 6.07
CA ALA A 215 3.20 15.74 6.52
C ALA A 215 2.44 14.44 6.23
N PHE A 216 1.27 14.26 6.84
CA PHE A 216 0.54 13.02 6.80
C PHE A 216 -0.94 13.26 6.51
N VAL A 217 -1.53 12.39 5.67
CA VAL A 217 -2.98 12.29 5.50
C VAL A 217 -3.44 10.96 6.08
N ILE A 218 -4.45 10.98 6.95
CA ILE A 218 -5.02 9.75 7.49
C ILE A 218 -5.85 9.07 6.40
N VAL A 219 -5.43 7.87 6.03
CA VAL A 219 -6.14 7.01 5.07
C VAL A 219 -7.16 6.17 5.81
N ASN A 220 -6.77 5.56 6.92
CA ASN A 220 -7.62 4.74 7.76
C ASN A 220 -7.16 4.84 9.22
N GLY A 221 -8.10 4.64 10.15
CA GLY A 221 -7.85 4.73 11.58
C GLY A 221 -8.07 6.14 12.14
N HIS A 222 -7.70 6.34 13.40
CA HIS A 222 -7.88 7.58 14.14
C HIS A 222 -6.63 7.92 14.94
N ALA A 223 -6.37 9.20 15.12
CA ALA A 223 -5.26 9.71 15.92
C ALA A 223 -5.71 10.80 16.89
N ALA A 224 -4.96 10.99 17.96
CA ALA A 224 -5.14 12.10 18.90
C ALA A 224 -3.92 13.02 18.83
N VAL A 225 -4.19 14.32 18.86
CA VAL A 225 -3.16 15.38 18.93
C VAL A 225 -3.06 15.87 20.36
N PHE A 226 -1.86 15.88 20.91
CA PHE A 226 -1.58 16.39 22.26
C PHE A 226 -0.78 17.68 22.19
N SER A 227 -1.00 18.56 23.18
CA SER A 227 -0.17 19.76 23.40
C SER A 227 1.32 19.39 23.47
N ALA A 228 2.20 20.36 23.23
CA ALA A 228 3.64 20.15 23.21
C ALA A 228 4.21 19.53 24.50
N ASP A 229 3.57 19.82 25.65
CA ASP A 229 3.90 19.25 26.96
C ASP A 229 3.25 17.88 27.23
N GLY A 230 2.43 17.38 26.29
CA GLY A 230 1.70 16.11 26.42
C GLY A 230 0.54 16.11 27.41
N SER A 231 0.25 17.24 28.06
CA SER A 231 -0.69 17.30 29.19
C SER A 231 -2.16 17.26 28.76
N ARG A 232 -2.48 17.67 27.53
CA ARG A 232 -3.86 17.82 27.05
C ARG A 232 -4.02 17.33 25.63
N GLU A 233 -5.07 16.56 25.38
CA GLU A 233 -5.55 16.29 24.05
C GLU A 233 -6.22 17.55 23.47
N VAL A 234 -5.74 18.01 22.32
CA VAL A 234 -6.19 19.26 21.68
C VAL A 234 -7.04 19.01 20.45
N ALA A 235 -6.92 17.86 19.82
CA ALA A 235 -7.74 17.45 18.68
C ALA A 235 -7.80 15.92 18.54
N ALA A 236 -8.88 15.44 17.92
CA ALA A 236 -9.02 14.07 17.42
C ALA A 236 -9.08 14.12 15.88
N LEU A 237 -8.35 13.23 15.22
CA LEU A 237 -8.21 13.16 13.78
C LEU A 237 -8.73 11.82 13.26
N GLY A 238 -9.34 11.84 12.07
CA GLY A 238 -9.88 10.66 11.39
C GLY A 238 -9.55 10.63 9.89
N PRO A 239 -10.09 9.66 9.13
CA PRO A 239 -9.82 9.52 7.70
C PRO A 239 -10.10 10.81 6.90
N GLY A 240 -9.11 11.23 6.11
CA GLY A 240 -9.12 12.47 5.32
C GLY A 240 -8.49 13.66 6.01
N ASP A 241 -8.23 13.61 7.33
CA ASP A 241 -7.55 14.69 8.04
C ASP A 241 -6.04 14.69 7.73
N VAL A 242 -5.47 15.91 7.75
CA VAL A 242 -4.05 16.18 7.50
C VAL A 242 -3.41 16.64 8.80
N PHE A 243 -2.17 16.22 9.06
CA PHE A 243 -1.39 16.70 10.20
C PHE A 243 0.11 16.77 9.89
N GLY A 244 0.85 17.55 10.68
CA GLY A 244 2.29 17.75 10.50
C GLY A 244 2.65 18.76 9.40
N GLU A 245 1.68 19.27 8.66
CA GLU A 245 1.80 20.21 7.54
C GLU A 245 2.29 21.60 8.00
N VAL A 246 1.88 22.05 9.18
CA VAL A 246 2.30 23.37 9.71
C VAL A 246 3.81 23.45 9.83
N ALA A 247 4.40 22.48 10.54
CA ALA A 247 5.84 22.45 10.74
C ALA A 247 6.60 22.23 9.43
N LEU A 248 6.02 21.50 8.48
CA LEU A 248 6.58 21.29 7.14
C LEU A 248 6.58 22.61 6.35
N ALA A 249 5.45 23.31 6.32
CA ALA A 249 5.27 24.55 5.56
C ALA A 249 6.20 25.69 6.00
N ILE A 250 6.41 25.83 7.31
CA ILE A 250 7.26 26.93 7.85
C ILE A 250 8.69 26.47 8.17
N GLY A 251 9.05 25.21 7.89
CA GLY A 251 10.40 24.69 8.14
C GLY A 251 10.77 24.64 9.62
N SER A 252 9.78 24.42 10.50
CA SER A 252 9.94 24.45 11.96
C SER A 252 9.98 23.05 12.57
N ARG A 253 10.10 23.01 13.90
CA ARG A 253 9.90 21.78 14.68
C ARG A 253 8.41 21.49 14.85
N ARG A 254 8.08 20.22 15.11
CA ARG A 254 6.73 19.77 15.44
C ARG A 254 6.19 20.51 16.65
N ILE A 255 5.00 21.08 16.55
CA ILE A 255 4.35 21.87 17.59
C ILE A 255 3.47 21.05 18.53
N ALA A 256 3.20 19.80 18.18
CA ALA A 256 2.33 18.88 18.92
C ALA A 256 2.82 17.44 18.76
N THR A 257 2.36 16.57 19.67
CA THR A 257 2.56 15.11 19.59
C THR A 257 1.29 14.46 19.04
N VAL A 258 1.43 13.53 18.09
CA VAL A 258 0.31 12.78 17.49
C VAL A 258 0.48 11.30 17.82
N VAL A 259 -0.56 10.69 18.39
CA VAL A 259 -0.60 9.29 18.82
C VAL A 259 -1.72 8.55 18.11
N ALA A 260 -1.45 7.36 17.60
CA ALA A 260 -2.44 6.48 17.00
C ALA A 260 -3.45 5.97 18.06
N ARG A 261 -4.74 6.15 17.81
CA ARG A 261 -5.85 5.69 18.69
C ARG A 261 -6.45 4.36 18.20
N SER A 262 -6.11 3.95 17.03
CA SER A 262 -6.36 2.63 16.43
C SER A 262 -5.19 2.32 15.51
N ASP A 263 -5.16 1.14 14.93
CA ASP A 263 -4.27 0.89 13.78
C ASP A 263 -4.46 2.00 12.76
N LEU A 264 -3.38 2.69 12.41
CA LEU A 264 -3.39 3.94 11.65
C LEU A 264 -2.59 3.75 10.36
N ASP A 265 -3.25 4.01 9.24
CA ASP A 265 -2.66 3.99 7.91
C ASP A 265 -2.58 5.41 7.36
N LEU A 266 -1.39 5.85 7.05
CA LEU A 266 -1.07 7.22 6.67
C LEU A 266 -0.49 7.27 5.26
N MET A 267 -0.90 8.24 4.46
CA MET A 267 -0.14 8.69 3.30
C MET A 267 0.90 9.71 3.76
N VAL A 268 2.14 9.53 3.33
CA VAL A 268 3.24 10.43 3.65
C VAL A 268 3.44 11.42 2.51
N LEU A 269 3.48 12.70 2.88
CA LEU A 269 3.83 13.80 1.98
C LEU A 269 5.24 14.28 2.36
N SER A 270 6.25 13.90 1.56
CA SER A 270 7.60 14.42 1.77
C SER A 270 7.67 15.92 1.50
N ARG A 271 8.70 16.59 2.04
CA ARG A 271 8.94 18.03 1.78
C ARG A 271 9.05 18.32 0.29
N GLU A 272 9.80 17.49 -0.45
CA GLU A 272 10.01 17.65 -1.88
C GLU A 272 8.69 17.53 -2.65
N ALA A 273 7.86 16.53 -2.31
CA ALA A 273 6.54 16.36 -2.92
C ALA A 273 5.62 17.53 -2.60
N PHE A 274 5.66 18.04 -1.37
CA PHE A 274 4.88 19.19 -0.93
C PHE A 274 5.30 20.48 -1.65
N GLU A 275 6.60 20.77 -1.73
CA GLU A 275 7.16 21.94 -2.42
C GLU A 275 6.90 21.89 -3.94
N GLN A 276 7.02 20.71 -4.54
CA GLN A 276 6.70 20.50 -5.96
C GLN A 276 5.21 20.75 -6.24
N GLN A 277 4.33 20.32 -5.36
CA GLN A 277 2.89 20.58 -5.50
C GLN A 277 2.56 22.06 -5.43
N ILE A 278 3.11 22.77 -4.44
CA ILE A 278 2.88 24.21 -4.28
C ILE A 278 3.38 24.98 -5.52
N SER A 279 4.50 24.56 -6.10
CA SER A 279 5.09 25.25 -7.26
C SER A 279 4.36 24.97 -8.58
N THR A 280 3.70 23.81 -8.70
CA THR A 280 3.01 23.41 -9.94
C THR A 280 1.53 23.72 -9.96
N ASP A 281 0.88 23.81 -8.79
CA ASP A 281 -0.55 24.15 -8.66
C ASP A 281 -0.81 25.09 -7.48
N PRO A 282 -0.91 26.42 -7.72
CA PRO A 282 -1.24 27.39 -6.68
C PRO A 282 -2.59 27.15 -5.98
N ALA A 283 -3.53 26.44 -6.62
CA ALA A 283 -4.81 26.11 -6.00
C ALA A 283 -4.65 25.06 -4.89
N VAL A 284 -3.69 24.14 -5.03
CA VAL A 284 -3.31 23.18 -3.98
C VAL A 284 -2.70 23.91 -2.79
N ALA A 285 -1.83 24.89 -3.05
CA ALA A 285 -1.26 25.74 -2.00
C ALA A 285 -2.34 26.46 -1.19
N VAL A 286 -3.35 27.03 -1.84
CA VAL A 286 -4.48 27.71 -1.20
C VAL A 286 -5.34 26.73 -0.40
N LYS A 287 -5.57 25.50 -0.89
CA LYS A 287 -6.31 24.45 -0.18
C LYS A 287 -5.55 23.99 1.08
N LEU A 288 -4.25 23.78 0.99
CA LEU A 288 -3.40 23.42 2.12
C LEU A 288 -3.33 24.56 3.15
N LEU A 289 -3.20 25.80 2.71
CA LEU A 289 -3.26 26.97 3.60
C LEU A 289 -4.61 27.12 4.32
N ARG A 290 -5.71 26.75 3.69
CA ARG A 290 -7.05 26.73 4.34
C ARG A 290 -7.17 25.65 5.41
N LEU A 291 -6.53 24.47 5.21
CA LEU A 291 -6.46 23.40 6.22
C LEU A 291 -5.64 23.81 7.43
N VAL A 292 -4.63 24.67 7.26
CA VAL A 292 -3.77 25.20 8.34
C VAL A 292 -4.44 26.36 9.10
N ALA A 293 -5.43 27.02 8.49
CA ALA A 293 -6.09 28.21 9.06
C ALA A 293 -7.39 27.92 9.84
N THR A 294 -7.79 26.64 9.92
CA THR A 294 -8.92 26.17 10.73
C THR A 294 -8.45 25.47 11.98
#